data_5a86d56d8c7ebfdae2e245112597f35b
#
_entry.id   5a86d56d8c7ebfdae2e245112597f35b
#
_cell.length_a   1.000
_cell.length_b   1.000
_cell.length_c   1.000
_cell.angle_alpha   90.00
_cell.angle_beta   90.00
_cell.angle_gamma   90.00
#
_symmetry.space_group_name_H-M   'P 1'
#
loop_
_entity.id
_entity.type
_entity.pdbx_description
1 polymer ?
#
loop_
_entity_poly.entity_id
_entity_poly.type
_entity_poly.pdbx_seq_one_letter_code
_entity_poly.pdbx_strand_id
1 'polypeptide(L)' 'MRSLCYTGPNQLELREAPKPEPKEGEVLLRVRACGICGSDVHGFLGLTGRRLPPMTMGHEFSAEVAQLGPATGKFKV' A
#
# COMPACT_ATOMS: atom_id res chain seq x y z
N MET A 1 7.30 5.32 -8.72
CA MET A 1 6.82 5.77 -7.40
C MET A 1 7.62 5.15 -6.27
N ARG A 2 7.63 5.77 -5.12
CA ARG A 2 8.34 5.24 -3.97
C ARG A 2 7.44 4.30 -3.17
N SER A 3 8.00 3.19 -2.69
CA SER A 3 7.30 2.27 -1.82
C SER A 3 8.17 1.89 -0.63
N LEU A 4 7.53 1.70 0.53
CA LEU A 4 8.20 1.24 1.75
C LEU A 4 8.00 -0.26 1.85
N CYS A 5 9.07 -1.02 1.57
CA CYS A 5 9.02 -2.47 1.50
C CYS A 5 9.49 -3.12 2.82
N TYR A 6 8.66 -4.01 3.35
CA TYR A 6 9.03 -4.84 4.50
C TYR A 6 9.84 -6.03 3.99
N THR A 7 11.12 -6.08 4.33
CA THR A 7 12.06 -7.08 3.84
C THR A 7 12.38 -8.18 4.85
N GLY A 8 11.94 -8.03 6.08
CA GLY A 8 12.13 -9.00 7.15
C GLY A 8 11.90 -8.35 8.50
N PRO A 9 11.89 -9.10 9.62
CA PRO A 9 11.70 -8.53 10.94
C PRO A 9 12.68 -7.39 11.23
N ASN A 10 12.17 -6.25 11.68
CA ASN A 10 12.92 -5.04 11.94
C ASN A 10 13.63 -4.43 10.73
N GLN A 11 13.20 -4.78 9.51
CA GLN A 11 13.82 -4.30 8.27
C GLN A 11 12.79 -3.66 7.35
N LEU A 12 12.99 -2.39 7.01
CA LEU A 12 12.21 -1.67 6.01
C LEU A 12 13.18 -1.05 5.00
N GLU A 13 12.76 -1.04 3.73
CA GLU A 13 13.55 -0.45 2.66
C GLU A 13 12.68 0.43 1.78
N LEU A 14 13.14 1.66 1.51
CA LEU A 14 12.47 2.55 0.57
C LEU A 14 12.94 2.19 -0.84
N ARG A 15 11.98 1.79 -1.69
CA ARG A 15 12.28 1.35 -3.07
C ARG A 15 11.53 2.17 -4.10
N GLU A 16 12.09 2.27 -5.29
CA GLU A 16 11.38 2.75 -6.45
C GLU A 16 10.59 1.59 -7.06
N ALA A 17 9.34 1.86 -7.41
CA ALA A 17 8.47 0.89 -8.05
C ALA A 17 7.74 1.54 -9.22
N PRO A 18 7.37 0.80 -10.27
CA PRO A 18 6.58 1.35 -11.36
C PRO A 18 5.21 1.78 -10.86
N LYS A 19 4.66 2.85 -11.47
CA LYS A 19 3.30 3.28 -11.18
C LYS A 19 2.34 2.18 -11.60
N PRO A 20 1.48 1.67 -10.70
CA PRO A 20 0.55 0.61 -11.06
C PRO A 20 -0.55 1.12 -12.00
N GLU A 21 -1.10 0.23 -12.81
CA GLU A 21 -2.26 0.50 -13.64
C GLU A 21 -3.48 -0.23 -13.07
N PRO A 22 -4.62 0.47 -12.90
CA PRO A 22 -5.81 -0.17 -12.37
C PRO A 22 -6.39 -1.15 -13.39
N LYS A 23 -6.72 -2.36 -12.93
CA LYS A 23 -7.39 -3.39 -13.69
C LYS A 23 -8.90 -3.23 -13.57
N GLU A 24 -9.66 -4.15 -14.19
CA GLU A 24 -11.11 -4.14 -14.09
C GLU A 24 -11.57 -4.19 -12.63
N GLY A 25 -12.47 -3.28 -12.27
CA GLY A 25 -12.96 -3.15 -10.90
C GLY A 25 -12.01 -2.46 -9.93
N GLU A 26 -10.84 -1.98 -10.39
CA GLU A 26 -9.85 -1.31 -9.56
C GLU A 26 -9.75 0.18 -9.87
N VAL A 27 -9.35 0.96 -8.88
CA VAL A 27 -9.03 2.37 -9.07
C VAL A 27 -7.62 2.63 -8.59
N LEU A 28 -6.94 3.59 -9.21
CA LEU A 28 -5.63 4.05 -8.75
C LEU A 28 -5.84 5.23 -7.81
N LEU A 29 -5.26 5.13 -6.62
CA LEU A 29 -5.37 6.16 -5.59
C LEU A 29 -4.06 6.93 -5.45
N ARG A 30 -4.17 8.24 -5.24
CA ARG A 30 -3.05 9.06 -4.83
C ARG A 30 -3.10 9.19 -3.31
N VAL A 31 -2.21 8.51 -2.61
CA VAL A 31 -2.17 8.54 -1.15
C VAL A 31 -1.74 9.92 -0.66
N ARG A 32 -2.50 10.51 0.24
CA ARG A 32 -2.20 11.82 0.85
C ARG A 32 -1.58 11.68 2.24
N ALA A 33 -2.07 10.72 3.02
CA ALA A 33 -1.55 10.46 4.35
C ALA A 33 -1.73 8.97 4.67
N CYS A 34 -0.78 8.38 5.35
CA CYS A 34 -0.85 6.98 5.78
C CYS A 34 -0.50 6.91 7.25
N GLY A 35 -1.42 6.36 8.05
CA GLY A 35 -1.21 6.16 9.47
C GLY A 35 -0.48 4.85 9.76
N ILE A 36 0.12 4.77 10.95
CA ILE A 36 0.75 3.55 11.44
C ILE A 36 -0.19 2.98 12.51
N CYS A 37 -0.63 1.72 12.34
CA CYS A 37 -1.44 1.06 13.36
C CYS A 37 -0.62 -0.03 14.09
N GLY A 38 -1.18 -0.55 15.19
CA GLY A 38 -0.49 -1.56 15.98
C GLY A 38 -0.14 -2.82 15.20
N SER A 39 -0.97 -3.22 14.24
CA SER A 39 -0.68 -4.39 13.40
C SER A 39 0.53 -4.18 12.49
N ASP A 40 0.80 -2.94 12.05
CA ASP A 40 2.00 -2.62 11.27
C ASP A 40 3.25 -2.78 12.13
N VAL A 41 3.21 -2.32 13.38
CA VAL A 41 4.34 -2.46 14.31
C VAL A 41 4.60 -3.93 14.62
N HIS A 42 3.57 -4.70 14.94
CA HIS A 42 3.71 -6.14 15.21
C HIS A 42 4.23 -6.88 13.98
N GLY A 43 3.75 -6.52 12.78
CA GLY A 43 4.21 -7.11 11.54
C GLY A 43 5.69 -6.80 11.27
N PHE A 44 6.11 -5.55 11.50
CA PHE A 44 7.51 -5.14 11.37
C PHE A 44 8.44 -5.93 12.30
N LEU A 45 7.97 -6.21 13.51
CA LEU A 45 8.74 -6.99 14.48
C LEU A 45 8.72 -8.50 14.20
N GLY A 46 7.91 -8.94 13.23
CA GLY A 46 7.78 -10.35 12.89
C GLY A 46 6.94 -11.17 13.86
N LEU A 47 6.08 -10.50 14.64
CA LEU A 47 5.33 -11.16 15.74
C LEU A 47 4.01 -11.78 15.29
N THR A 48 3.43 -11.35 14.17
CA THR A 48 2.08 -11.77 13.77
C THR A 48 2.05 -12.95 12.82
N GLY A 49 3.12 -13.19 12.05
CA GLY A 49 3.14 -14.18 10.98
C GLY A 49 2.27 -13.82 9.78
N ARG A 50 1.54 -12.70 9.82
CA ARG A 50 0.67 -12.24 8.73
C ARG A 50 1.38 -11.33 7.74
N ARG A 51 2.42 -10.65 8.20
CA ARG A 51 3.26 -9.78 7.37
C ARG A 51 4.46 -10.59 6.89
N LEU A 52 4.31 -11.24 5.76
CA LEU A 52 5.37 -12.07 5.18
C LEU A 52 6.21 -11.24 4.21
N PRO A 53 7.52 -11.12 4.42
CA PRO A 53 8.37 -10.36 3.50
C PRO A 53 8.59 -11.12 2.19
N PRO A 54 8.86 -10.43 1.08
CA PRO A 54 8.80 -8.97 0.95
C PRO A 54 7.38 -8.47 0.70
N MET A 55 7.01 -7.33 1.29
CA MET A 55 5.73 -6.71 1.03
C MET A 55 5.78 -5.20 1.27
N THR A 56 4.89 -4.46 0.59
CA THR A 56 4.71 -3.03 0.83
C THR A 56 3.77 -2.84 2.01
N MET A 57 4.19 -2.04 2.97
CA MET A 57 3.42 -1.76 4.19
C MET A 57 2.51 -0.55 4.02
N GLY A 58 1.49 -0.47 4.87
CA GLY A 58 0.55 0.64 4.95
C GLY A 58 -0.85 0.25 4.51
N HIS A 59 -1.83 0.36 5.42
CA HIS A 59 -3.22 0.00 5.13
C HIS A 59 -4.24 1.01 5.69
N GLU A 60 -3.82 1.94 6.54
CA GLU A 60 -4.68 3.01 7.05
C GLU A 60 -4.26 4.33 6.40
N PHE A 61 -5.00 4.76 5.38
CA PHE A 61 -4.61 5.95 4.62
C PHE A 61 -5.83 6.72 4.14
N SER A 62 -5.59 8.01 3.84
CA SER A 62 -6.51 8.83 3.07
C SER A 62 -5.92 9.09 1.69
N ALA A 63 -6.76 9.11 0.68
CA ALA A 63 -6.30 9.20 -0.70
C ALA A 63 -7.34 9.84 -1.61
N GLU A 64 -6.89 10.26 -2.78
CA GLU A 64 -7.74 10.76 -3.87
C GLU A 64 -7.73 9.76 -5.01
N VAL A 65 -8.86 9.61 -5.70
CA VAL A 65 -8.92 8.81 -6.91
C VAL A 65 -8.13 9.51 -8.01
N ALA A 66 -7.08 8.87 -8.49
CA ALA A 66 -6.20 9.44 -9.53
C ALA A 66 -6.54 8.91 -10.93
N GLN A 67 -7.00 7.67 -11.04
CA GLN A 67 -7.32 7.04 -12.32
C GLN A 67 -8.34 5.93 -12.09
N LEU A 68 -9.31 5.82 -13.00
CA LEU A 68 -10.31 4.76 -12.97
C LEU A 68 -9.90 3.61 -13.88
N GLY A 69 -10.03 2.39 -13.38
CA GLY A 69 -9.97 1.20 -14.20
C GLY A 69 -11.33 0.91 -14.84
N PRO A 70 -11.41 -0.10 -15.72
CA PRO A 70 -12.69 -0.51 -16.31
C PRO A 70 -13.71 -0.92 -15.25
N ALA A 71 -15.00 -0.69 -15.52
CA ALA A 71 -16.11 -1.06 -14.64
C ALA A 71 -16.12 -0.37 -13.26
N THR A 72 -15.59 0.85 -13.16
CA THR A 72 -15.53 1.60 -11.90
C THR A 72 -16.36 2.89 -11.95
N GLY A 73 -17.53 2.87 -12.59
CA GLY A 73 -18.38 4.06 -12.76
C GLY A 73 -18.92 4.68 -11.48
N LYS A 74 -18.75 4.03 -10.31
CA LYS A 74 -19.14 4.56 -9.00
C LYS A 74 -18.21 5.68 -8.51
N PHE A 75 -17.00 5.76 -9.03
CA PHE A 75 -15.98 6.67 -8.57
C PHE A 75 -15.74 7.79 -9.57
N LYS A 76 -15.17 8.88 -9.08
CA LYS A 76 -14.74 10.01 -9.92
C LYS A 76 -13.32 10.39 -9.55
N VAL A 77 -12.57 10.78 -10.53
CA VAL A 77 -11.24 11.36 -10.33
C VAL A 77 -11.34 12.70 -9.61
#